data_736a89327d963221340cd07679254c84
#
_entry.id   736a89327d963221340cd07679254c84
#
_cell.length_a   1.000
_cell.length_b   1.000
_cell.length_c   1.000
_cell.angle_alpha   90.00
_cell.angle_beta   90.00
_cell.angle_gamma   90.00
#
_symmetry.space_group_name_H-M   'P 1'
#
loop_
_entity.id
_entity.type
_entity.pdbx_description
1 polymer ?
#
loop_
_entity_poly.entity_id
_entity_poly.type
_entity_poly.pdbx_seq_one_letter_code
_entity_poly.pdbx_strand_id
1 'polypeptide(L)'
;MLKSTDVRLIINNRIKSFTGIAQDRIQWTNQPNFKIPLEGLWCRVTIQYSDSQSAGFFTETLERDYGIISIQCFARKGTGDAALIALAQAWRDHFHHYRNGDFEVTMTNAPTEAMDDVQGDFVMSLVRVEFRVN
;
A
#
# COMPACT_ATOMS: atom_id res chain seq x y z
N MET A 1 -23.08 3.67 4.99
CA MET A 1 -21.84 3.20 5.63
C MET A 1 -21.15 2.18 4.75
N LEU A 2 -19.85 2.35 4.54
CA LEU A 2 -19.10 1.42 3.70
C LEU A 2 -18.84 0.10 4.45
N LYS A 3 -19.02 -1.01 3.74
CA LYS A 3 -18.67 -2.32 4.25
C LYS A 3 -17.20 -2.60 3.91
N SER A 4 -16.60 -3.58 4.58
CA SER A 4 -15.20 -3.93 4.31
C SER A 4 -14.95 -4.33 2.85
N THR A 5 -15.93 -4.94 2.20
CA THR A 5 -15.83 -5.28 0.78
C THR A 5 -15.81 -4.02 -0.10
N ASP A 6 -16.57 -3.00 0.28
CA ASP A 6 -16.58 -1.73 -0.44
C ASP A 6 -15.25 -1.00 -0.29
N VAL A 7 -14.69 -1.03 0.92
CA VAL A 7 -13.39 -0.43 1.20
C VAL A 7 -12.30 -1.09 0.39
N ARG A 8 -12.29 -2.42 0.33
CA ARG A 8 -11.31 -3.15 -0.48
C ARG A 8 -11.45 -2.83 -1.96
N LEU A 9 -12.67 -2.68 -2.44
CA LEU A 9 -12.91 -2.31 -3.83
C LEU A 9 -12.35 -0.90 -4.14
N ILE A 10 -12.58 0.06 -3.24
CA ILE A 10 -12.03 1.41 -3.38
C ILE A 10 -10.51 1.37 -3.46
N ILE A 11 -9.88 0.65 -2.53
CA ILE A 11 -8.42 0.53 -2.49
C ILE A 11 -7.91 -0.16 -3.77
N ASN A 12 -8.53 -1.26 -4.15
CA ASN A 12 -8.12 -2.02 -5.34
C ASN A 12 -8.22 -1.16 -6.60
N ASN A 13 -9.30 -0.41 -6.75
CA ASN A 13 -9.48 0.47 -7.89
C ASN A 13 -8.42 1.58 -7.90
N ARG A 14 -8.08 2.11 -6.73
CA ARG A 14 -7.03 3.14 -6.66
C ARG A 14 -5.67 2.58 -7.04
N ILE A 15 -5.35 1.37 -6.60
CA ILE A 15 -4.11 0.70 -6.98
C ILE A 15 -4.08 0.42 -8.48
N LYS A 16 -5.20 -0.04 -9.04
CA LYS A 16 -5.29 -0.31 -10.48
C LYS A 16 -5.14 0.94 -11.34
N SER A 17 -5.45 2.10 -10.79
CA SER A 17 -5.29 3.37 -11.50
C SER A 17 -3.86 3.90 -11.47
N PHE A 18 -2.97 3.27 -10.70
CA PHE A 18 -1.57 3.68 -10.63
C PHE A 18 -0.84 3.33 -11.93
N THR A 19 -0.11 4.29 -12.47
CA THR A 19 0.59 4.13 -13.75
C THR A 19 2.11 4.13 -13.61
N GLY A 20 2.62 4.24 -12.39
CA GLY A 20 4.06 4.31 -12.14
C GLY A 20 4.80 2.98 -12.33
N ILE A 21 4.06 1.88 -12.42
CA ILE A 21 4.62 0.56 -12.68
C ILE A 21 3.56 -0.28 -13.41
N ALA A 22 3.99 -1.25 -14.18
CA ALA A 22 3.06 -2.14 -14.87
C ALA A 22 2.28 -2.99 -13.85
N GLN A 23 1.02 -3.21 -14.12
CA GLN A 23 0.14 -3.92 -13.18
C GLN A 23 0.56 -5.36 -12.93
N ASP A 24 1.18 -6.01 -13.91
CA ASP A 24 1.68 -7.38 -13.75
C ASP A 24 2.93 -7.46 -12.84
N ARG A 25 3.48 -6.33 -12.45
CA ARG A 25 4.59 -6.26 -11.51
C ARG A 25 4.15 -5.98 -10.08
N ILE A 26 2.85 -6.01 -9.83
CA ILE A 26 2.28 -5.81 -8.50
C ILE A 26 1.73 -7.13 -8.00
N GLN A 27 2.30 -7.61 -6.89
CA GLN A 27 1.78 -8.79 -6.20
C GLN A 27 0.70 -8.34 -5.21
N TRP A 28 -0.50 -8.85 -5.41
CA TRP A 28 -1.63 -8.59 -4.51
C TRP A 28 -1.63 -9.57 -3.35
N THR A 29 -2.29 -9.18 -2.25
CA THR A 29 -2.48 -10.06 -1.11
C THR A 29 -3.18 -11.35 -1.56
N ASN A 30 -2.64 -12.49 -1.13
CA ASN A 30 -3.17 -13.82 -1.46
C ASN A 30 -3.21 -14.14 -2.96
N GLN A 31 -2.39 -13.48 -3.74
CA GLN A 31 -2.30 -13.81 -5.17
C GLN A 31 -1.43 -15.05 -5.33
N PRO A 32 -2.00 -16.17 -5.81
CA PRO A 32 -1.18 -17.33 -6.13
C PRO A 32 -0.44 -17.12 -7.44
N ASN A 33 0.68 -17.82 -7.59
CA ASN A 33 1.42 -17.88 -8.86
C ASN A 33 1.99 -16.54 -9.34
N PHE A 34 2.21 -15.58 -8.43
CA PHE A 34 2.91 -14.38 -8.81
C PHE A 34 4.37 -14.73 -9.13
N LYS A 35 4.83 -14.29 -10.30
CA LYS A 35 6.22 -14.50 -10.70
C LYS A 35 7.01 -13.22 -10.48
N ILE A 36 8.02 -13.31 -9.62
CA ILE A 36 8.90 -12.17 -9.39
C ILE A 36 9.67 -11.89 -10.68
N PRO A 37 9.65 -10.63 -11.18
CA PRO A 37 10.38 -10.29 -12.40
C PRO A 37 11.88 -10.57 -12.26
N LEU A 38 12.49 -11.02 -13.33
CA LEU A 38 13.93 -11.25 -13.36
C LEU A 38 14.73 -9.96 -13.29
N GLU A 39 14.16 -8.87 -13.80
CA GLU A 39 14.78 -7.56 -13.84
C GLU A 39 13.77 -6.49 -13.50
N GLY A 40 14.27 -5.37 -12.97
CA GLY A 40 13.46 -4.19 -12.74
C GLY A 40 12.71 -4.22 -11.43
N LEU A 41 11.87 -3.24 -11.25
CA LEU A 41 11.14 -3.01 -10.01
C LEU A 41 9.88 -3.87 -9.97
N TRP A 42 9.47 -4.21 -8.75
CA TRP A 42 8.18 -4.84 -8.51
C TRP A 42 7.68 -4.43 -7.12
N CYS A 43 6.40 -4.67 -6.88
CA CYS A 43 5.75 -4.24 -5.64
C CYS A 43 4.93 -5.36 -5.04
N ARG A 44 4.75 -5.30 -3.72
CA ARG A 44 3.82 -6.17 -2.99
C ARG A 44 2.87 -5.28 -2.19
N VAL A 45 1.57 -5.51 -2.34
CA VAL A 45 0.54 -4.74 -1.65
C VAL A 45 -0.10 -5.62 -0.59
N THR A 46 -0.20 -5.09 0.63
CA THR A 46 -0.88 -5.74 1.75
C THR A 46 -1.84 -4.75 2.37
N ILE A 47 -3.05 -5.19 2.66
CA ILE A 47 -4.07 -4.36 3.29
C ILE A 47 -4.39 -4.96 4.65
N GLN A 48 -4.24 -4.16 5.71
CA GLN A 48 -4.65 -4.50 7.05
C GLN A 48 -5.84 -3.62 7.42
N TYR A 49 -6.95 -4.24 7.73
CA TYR A 49 -8.19 -3.55 8.01
C TYR A 49 -8.63 -3.84 9.43
N SER A 50 -8.94 -2.80 10.18
CA SER A 50 -9.40 -2.89 11.55
C SER A 50 -10.76 -2.24 11.65
N ASP A 51 -11.75 -2.99 12.08
CA ASP A 51 -13.08 -2.45 12.23
C ASP A 51 -13.25 -1.73 13.58
N SER A 52 -14.37 -1.05 13.73
CA SER A 52 -14.66 -0.24 14.91
C SER A 52 -14.77 -1.07 16.18
N GLN A 53 -15.03 -2.35 16.10
CA GLN A 53 -15.13 -3.19 17.29
C GLN A 53 -13.80 -3.36 17.98
N SER A 54 -12.72 -3.36 17.25
CA SER A 54 -11.39 -3.46 17.83
C SER A 54 -10.95 -2.19 18.52
N ALA A 55 -11.54 -1.05 18.18
CA ALA A 55 -11.26 0.22 18.83
C ALA A 55 -11.97 0.37 20.16
N GLY A 56 -12.74 -0.61 20.52
CA GLY A 56 -13.10 -0.63 21.86
C GLY A 56 -14.46 -0.23 22.21
N PHE A 57 -14.49 -0.24 23.41
CA PHE A 57 -15.60 -0.09 24.23
C PHE A 57 -15.92 1.35 24.49
N PHE A 58 -15.44 2.22 23.67
CA PHE A 58 -15.56 3.56 24.07
C PHE A 58 -16.85 4.19 23.66
N THR A 59 -17.56 3.68 22.78
CA THR A 59 -18.87 4.20 22.52
C THR A 59 -19.26 4.05 21.07
N GLU A 60 -20.51 4.20 20.81
CA GLU A 60 -21.08 4.30 19.49
C GLU A 60 -20.57 5.48 18.68
N THR A 61 -19.99 6.46 19.33
CA THR A 61 -19.46 7.62 18.61
C THR A 61 -18.16 7.34 17.89
N LEU A 62 -17.57 6.18 18.13
CA LEU A 62 -16.32 5.78 17.49
C LEU A 62 -16.54 4.75 16.40
N GLU A 63 -17.65 4.81 15.71
CA GLU A 63 -17.92 3.93 14.59
C GLU A 63 -17.10 4.35 13.39
N ARG A 64 -15.79 4.20 13.49
CA ARG A 64 -14.87 4.44 12.39
C ARG A 64 -13.98 3.24 12.23
N ASP A 65 -13.83 2.82 11.00
CA ASP A 65 -12.91 1.77 10.68
C ASP A 65 -11.59 2.39 10.24
N TYR A 66 -10.52 1.72 10.59
CA TYR A 66 -9.16 2.17 10.29
C TYR A 66 -8.42 1.07 9.58
N GLY A 67 -7.40 1.43 8.84
CA GLY A 67 -6.56 0.44 8.23
C GLY A 67 -5.28 1.02 7.70
N ILE A 68 -4.45 0.11 7.21
CA ILE A 68 -3.15 0.42 6.65
C ILE A 68 -2.98 -0.33 5.35
N ILE A 69 -2.58 0.40 4.32
CA ILE A 69 -2.11 -0.21 3.07
C ILE A 69 -0.59 -0.14 3.10
N SER A 70 0.06 -1.28 3.02
CA SER A 70 1.51 -1.37 2.94
C SER A 70 1.90 -1.73 1.53
N ILE A 71 2.71 -0.87 0.90
CA ILE A 71 3.21 -1.11 -0.44
C ILE A 71 4.72 -1.25 -0.33
N GLN A 72 5.20 -2.46 -0.51
CA GLN A 72 6.62 -2.75 -0.53
C GLN A 72 7.12 -2.67 -1.96
N CYS A 73 8.05 -1.77 -2.22
CA CYS A 73 8.66 -1.61 -3.52
C CYS A 73 10.03 -2.27 -3.50
N PHE A 74 10.31 -3.10 -4.48
CA PHE A 74 11.53 -3.92 -4.51
C PHE A 74 12.36 -3.61 -5.75
N ALA A 75 13.68 -3.63 -5.55
CA ALA A 75 14.65 -3.60 -6.63
C ALA A 75 15.73 -4.63 -6.33
N ARG A 76 16.42 -5.12 -7.35
CA ARG A 76 17.51 -6.04 -7.12
C ARG A 76 18.72 -5.31 -6.54
N LYS A 77 19.46 -6.00 -5.67
CA LYS A 77 20.69 -5.43 -5.10
C LYS A 77 21.68 -5.09 -6.21
N GLY A 78 22.39 -4.00 -6.03
CA GLY A 78 23.41 -3.57 -6.97
C GLY A 78 22.91 -2.74 -8.14
N THR A 79 21.61 -2.47 -8.23
CA THR A 79 21.06 -1.66 -9.32
C THR A 79 20.88 -0.19 -8.93
N GLY A 80 21.26 0.18 -7.70
CA GLY A 80 21.03 1.52 -7.17
C GLY A 80 19.65 1.66 -6.60
N ASP A 81 19.41 2.75 -5.88
CA ASP A 81 18.16 2.96 -5.18
C ASP A 81 17.32 4.14 -5.71
N ALA A 82 17.85 4.92 -6.64
CA ALA A 82 17.14 6.11 -7.12
C ALA A 82 15.79 5.78 -7.76
N ALA A 83 15.74 4.77 -8.63
CA ALA A 83 14.49 4.36 -9.26
C ALA A 83 13.51 3.76 -8.25
N LEU A 84 14.02 3.05 -7.27
CA LEU A 84 13.20 2.46 -6.21
C LEU A 84 12.55 3.54 -5.36
N ILE A 85 13.31 4.52 -4.92
CA ILE A 85 12.79 5.64 -4.12
C ILE A 85 11.79 6.45 -4.94
N ALA A 86 12.07 6.69 -6.21
CA ALA A 86 11.14 7.40 -7.09
C ALA A 86 9.82 6.67 -7.23
N LEU A 87 9.85 5.34 -7.36
CA LEU A 87 8.64 4.53 -7.41
C LEU A 87 7.85 4.64 -6.10
N ALA A 88 8.53 4.53 -4.97
CA ALA A 88 7.88 4.64 -3.67
C ALA A 88 7.25 6.02 -3.48
N GLN A 89 7.93 7.09 -3.89
CA GLN A 89 7.34 8.42 -3.81
C GLN A 89 6.14 8.59 -4.74
N ALA A 90 6.17 7.96 -5.91
CA ALA A 90 5.04 7.99 -6.82
C ALA A 90 3.80 7.32 -6.20
N TRP A 91 3.98 6.19 -5.51
CA TRP A 91 2.90 5.55 -4.75
C TRP A 91 2.39 6.46 -3.64
N ARG A 92 3.28 7.07 -2.91
CA ARG A 92 2.91 8.00 -1.84
C ARG A 92 2.06 9.13 -2.40
N ASP A 93 2.49 9.74 -3.49
CA ASP A 93 1.75 10.84 -4.11
C ASP A 93 0.39 10.40 -4.64
N HIS A 94 0.32 9.17 -5.13
CA HIS A 94 -0.94 8.61 -5.64
C HIS A 94 -2.01 8.47 -4.56
N PHE A 95 -1.61 8.21 -3.33
CA PHE A 95 -2.52 8.07 -2.20
C PHE A 95 -2.62 9.32 -1.33
N HIS A 96 -1.68 10.23 -1.43
CA HIS A 96 -1.66 11.40 -0.55
C HIS A 96 -2.91 12.24 -0.73
N HIS A 97 -3.61 12.48 0.38
CA HIS A 97 -4.89 13.20 0.41
C HIS A 97 -6.01 12.55 -0.41
N TYR A 98 -5.87 11.29 -0.79
CA TYR A 98 -6.93 10.62 -1.52
C TYR A 98 -8.17 10.44 -0.67
N ARG A 99 -9.31 10.72 -1.28
CA ARG A 99 -10.60 10.60 -0.62
C ARG A 99 -11.63 10.10 -1.62
N ASN A 100 -12.51 9.22 -1.17
CA ASN A 100 -13.62 8.72 -1.96
C ASN A 100 -14.81 8.47 -1.03
N GLY A 101 -15.73 9.44 -0.98
CA GLY A 101 -16.86 9.37 -0.07
C GLY A 101 -16.40 9.30 1.38
N ASP A 102 -16.79 8.24 2.06
CA ASP A 102 -16.44 8.03 3.46
C ASP A 102 -15.02 7.46 3.67
N PHE A 103 -14.37 7.04 2.58
CA PHE A 103 -12.99 6.57 2.64
C PHE A 103 -12.04 7.76 2.53
N GLU A 104 -11.08 7.83 3.43
CA GLU A 104 -10.14 8.94 3.49
C GLU A 104 -8.77 8.45 3.89
N VAL A 105 -7.75 8.81 3.11
CA VAL A 105 -6.36 8.58 3.48
C VAL A 105 -5.96 9.67 4.47
N THR A 106 -5.53 9.27 5.66
CA THR A 106 -5.19 10.20 6.72
C THR A 106 -3.71 10.47 6.83
N MET A 107 -2.87 9.52 6.42
CA MET A 107 -1.43 9.70 6.51
C MET A 107 -0.73 8.85 5.46
N THR A 108 0.32 9.42 4.87
CA THR A 108 1.28 8.69 4.04
C THR A 108 2.69 9.06 4.51
N ASN A 109 3.59 8.07 4.54
CA ASN A 109 4.98 8.37 4.85
C ASN A 109 5.69 8.97 3.63
N ALA A 110 6.84 9.57 3.86
CA ALA A 110 7.70 10.07 2.79
C ALA A 110 8.88 9.11 2.64
N PRO A 111 8.82 8.14 1.71
CA PRO A 111 9.88 7.14 1.61
C PRO A 111 11.15 7.78 1.03
N THR A 112 12.21 7.71 1.81
CA THR A 112 13.51 8.28 1.45
C THR A 112 14.62 7.27 1.52
N GLU A 113 14.33 6.05 1.98
CA GLU A 113 15.33 5.04 2.26
C GLU A 113 15.01 3.72 1.60
N ALA A 114 16.05 3.03 1.19
CA ALA A 114 15.96 1.65 0.76
C ALA A 114 16.61 0.78 1.81
N MET A 115 15.99 -0.35 2.13
CA MET A 115 16.47 -1.31 3.13
C MET A 115 16.71 -2.65 2.46
N ASP A 116 17.71 -3.39 2.96
CA ASP A 116 17.92 -4.74 2.49
C ASP A 116 16.73 -5.63 2.89
N ASP A 117 16.26 -6.43 1.94
CA ASP A 117 15.28 -7.46 2.24
C ASP A 117 15.95 -8.58 3.02
N VAL A 118 15.19 -9.14 3.97
CA VAL A 118 15.70 -10.21 4.85
C VAL A 118 16.16 -11.42 4.05
N GLN A 119 15.60 -11.65 2.87
CA GLN A 119 15.94 -12.80 2.03
C GLN A 119 17.08 -12.56 1.04
N GLY A 120 17.66 -11.38 1.07
CA GLY A 120 19.01 -11.22 0.54
C GLY A 120 19.18 -10.74 -0.89
N ASP A 121 18.21 -10.88 -1.78
CA ASP A 121 18.40 -10.56 -3.21
C ASP A 121 17.87 -9.19 -3.60
N PHE A 122 17.12 -8.54 -2.71
CA PHE A 122 16.41 -7.30 -3.01
C PHE A 122 16.72 -6.22 -2.00
N VAL A 123 16.59 -4.98 -2.44
CA VAL A 123 16.41 -3.83 -1.56
C VAL A 123 14.95 -3.39 -1.64
N MET A 124 14.43 -2.84 -0.56
CA MET A 124 13.02 -2.51 -0.43
C MET A 124 12.84 -1.09 0.08
N SER A 125 11.83 -0.40 -0.45
CA SER A 125 11.32 0.83 0.13
C SER A 125 9.85 0.64 0.48
N LEU A 126 9.46 1.07 1.67
CA LEU A 126 8.10 0.86 2.17
C LEU A 126 7.28 2.14 2.07
N VAL A 127 6.11 2.02 1.46
CA VAL A 127 5.09 3.06 1.48
C VAL A 127 3.98 2.59 2.41
N ARG A 128 3.70 3.39 3.42
CA ARG A 128 2.65 3.10 4.39
C ARG A 128 1.55 4.13 4.23
N VAL A 129 0.34 3.67 3.96
CA VAL A 129 -0.83 4.52 3.75
C VAL A 129 -1.83 4.18 4.84
N GLU A 130 -2.11 5.14 5.71
CA GLU A 130 -3.13 4.96 6.74
C GLU A 130 -4.43 5.59 6.27
N PHE A 131 -5.53 4.88 6.48
CA PHE A 131 -6.85 5.35 6.07
C PHE A 131 -7.88 5.18 7.18
N ARG A 132 -8.97 5.88 7.03
CA ARG A 132 -10.14 5.67 7.87
C ARG A 132 -11.41 5.70 7.03
N VAL A 133 -12.41 5.04 7.53
CA VAL A 133 -13.75 5.04 6.95
C VAL A 133 -14.70 5.68 7.96
N ASN A 134 -15.32 6.74 7.55
CA ASN A 134 -16.23 7.50 8.42
C ASN A 134 -17.64 6.92 8.44
#